data_50d8f0f434bafde8ccd95b537a289c86
#
_entry.id   50d8f0f434bafde8ccd95b537a289c86
#
_cell.length_a   1.000
_cell.length_b   1.000
_cell.length_c   1.000
_cell.angle_alpha   90.00
_cell.angle_beta   90.00
_cell.angle_gamma   90.00
#
_symmetry.space_group_name_H-M   'P 1'
#
loop_
_entity.id
_entity.type
_entity.pdbx_description
1 polymer ?
#
loop_
_entity_poly.entity_id
_entity_poly.type
_entity_poly.pdbx_seq_one_letter_code
_entity_poly.pdbx_strand_id
1 'polypeptide(L)'
;MDIGRAAAGDLPEIRALLRACDLRDEDVGEAGQLFLVARIGPEMAGCIALEVHGQDALLRSFAVSPACRGRGLGAALHERAVEEARALAVRRLFLLTSTVRERAARSGFEDVPREAVPASIREGAQFGLLCPATSACMQLRIG
;
A
#
# COMPACT_ATOMS: atom_id res chain seq x y z
N MET A 1 -13.82 -10.30 -10.90
CA MET A 1 -12.79 -9.76 -9.99
C MET A 1 -13.46 -9.03 -8.86
N ASP A 2 -13.18 -9.44 -7.64
CA ASP A 2 -13.75 -8.81 -6.45
C ASP A 2 -12.67 -8.14 -5.64
N ILE A 3 -12.89 -6.87 -5.29
CA ILE A 3 -12.01 -6.12 -4.40
C ILE A 3 -12.80 -5.78 -3.14
N GLY A 4 -12.24 -6.09 -1.99
CA GLY A 4 -12.86 -5.80 -0.71
C GLY A 4 -11.87 -5.79 0.42
N ARG A 5 -12.37 -5.45 1.62
CA ARG A 5 -11.54 -5.45 2.83
C ARG A 5 -11.19 -6.87 3.22
N ALA A 6 -9.93 -7.08 3.61
CA ALA A 6 -9.47 -8.36 4.09
C ALA A 6 -10.02 -8.65 5.48
N ALA A 7 -10.32 -9.93 5.74
CA ALA A 7 -10.59 -10.42 7.08
C ALA A 7 -9.31 -10.93 7.72
N ALA A 8 -9.33 -11.17 9.04
CA ALA A 8 -8.16 -11.71 9.75
C ALA A 8 -7.67 -13.02 9.17
N GLY A 9 -8.59 -13.87 8.70
CA GLY A 9 -8.24 -15.14 8.06
C GLY A 9 -7.53 -15.02 6.72
N ASP A 10 -7.50 -13.82 6.12
CA ASP A 10 -6.80 -13.58 4.84
C ASP A 10 -5.32 -13.25 5.04
N LEU A 11 -4.89 -12.94 6.26
CA LEU A 11 -3.51 -12.51 6.52
C LEU A 11 -2.44 -13.51 6.07
N PRO A 12 -2.57 -14.82 6.31
CA PRO A 12 -1.57 -15.77 5.80
C PRO A 12 -1.41 -15.74 4.29
N GLU A 13 -2.51 -15.59 3.56
CA GLU A 13 -2.51 -15.53 2.10
C GLU A 13 -1.89 -14.21 1.61
N ILE A 14 -2.16 -13.10 2.30
CA ILE A 14 -1.52 -11.81 2.03
C ILE A 14 0.00 -11.92 2.19
N ARG A 15 0.47 -12.53 3.28
CA ARG A 15 1.90 -12.72 3.52
C ARG A 15 2.54 -13.56 2.41
N ALA A 16 1.89 -14.63 1.99
CA ALA A 16 2.39 -15.47 0.92
C ALA A 16 2.50 -14.69 -0.40
N LEU A 17 1.51 -13.85 -0.71
CA LEU A 17 1.54 -13.02 -1.90
C LEU A 17 2.67 -12.01 -1.85
N LEU A 18 2.88 -11.34 -0.72
CA LEU A 18 3.96 -10.37 -0.56
C LEU A 18 5.33 -11.05 -0.75
N ARG A 19 5.53 -12.21 -0.16
CA ARG A 19 6.78 -12.98 -0.34
C ARG A 19 7.00 -13.36 -1.79
N ALA A 20 5.95 -13.78 -2.49
CA ALA A 20 6.03 -14.14 -3.91
C ALA A 20 6.41 -12.95 -4.79
N CYS A 21 6.17 -11.73 -4.33
CA CYS A 21 6.52 -10.49 -5.01
C CYS A 21 7.79 -9.83 -4.47
N ASP A 22 8.57 -10.53 -3.64
CA ASP A 22 9.78 -10.04 -2.99
C ASP A 22 9.56 -8.79 -2.13
N LEU A 23 8.41 -8.72 -1.48
CA LEU A 23 8.05 -7.62 -0.58
C LEU A 23 8.08 -8.06 0.87
N ARG A 24 8.24 -7.08 1.76
CA ARG A 24 8.29 -7.32 3.20
C ARG A 24 6.91 -7.66 3.76
N ASP A 25 6.85 -8.63 4.67
CA ASP A 25 5.61 -9.10 5.28
C ASP A 25 5.68 -9.18 6.81
N GLU A 26 6.80 -8.79 7.41
CA GLU A 26 7.07 -9.01 8.85
C GLU A 26 6.06 -8.31 9.75
N ASP A 27 5.56 -7.14 9.34
CA ASP A 27 4.63 -6.34 10.16
C ASP A 27 3.17 -6.41 9.69
N VAL A 28 2.84 -7.34 8.82
CA VAL A 28 1.45 -7.54 8.37
C VAL A 28 0.56 -7.91 9.55
N GLY A 29 -0.56 -7.21 9.70
CA GLY A 29 -1.53 -7.46 10.75
C GLY A 29 -1.39 -6.58 11.98
N GLU A 30 -0.43 -5.66 12.02
CA GLU A 30 -0.30 -4.71 13.11
C GLU A 30 -1.45 -3.70 13.12
N ALA A 31 -1.67 -3.07 14.28
CA ALA A 31 -2.74 -2.10 14.46
C ALA A 31 -2.63 -0.92 13.48
N GLY A 32 -3.77 -0.38 13.08
CA GLY A 32 -3.81 0.77 12.17
C GLY A 32 -3.74 0.43 10.69
N GLN A 33 -3.57 -0.84 10.35
CA GLN A 33 -3.52 -1.31 8.97
C GLN A 33 -4.89 -1.72 8.45
N LEU A 34 -5.23 -1.25 7.25
CA LEU A 34 -6.41 -1.68 6.51
C LEU A 34 -5.94 -2.34 5.23
N PHE A 35 -6.21 -3.62 5.06
CA PHE A 35 -5.87 -4.34 3.84
C PHE A 35 -7.06 -4.46 2.91
N LEU A 36 -6.82 -4.21 1.63
CA LEU A 36 -7.74 -4.52 0.55
C LEU A 36 -7.17 -5.66 -0.26
N VAL A 37 -8.00 -6.61 -0.62
CA VAL A 37 -7.57 -7.75 -1.43
C VAL A 37 -8.43 -7.83 -2.68
N ALA A 38 -7.80 -8.27 -3.77
CA ALA A 38 -8.49 -8.56 -5.02
C ALA A 38 -8.46 -10.06 -5.25
N ARG A 39 -9.62 -10.63 -5.54
CA ARG A 39 -9.74 -12.06 -5.83
C ARG A 39 -10.25 -12.30 -7.22
N ILE A 40 -9.69 -13.32 -7.86
CA ILE A 40 -10.20 -13.87 -9.12
C ILE A 40 -10.58 -15.32 -8.79
N GLY A 41 -11.88 -15.58 -8.71
CA GLY A 41 -12.36 -16.84 -8.14
C GLY A 41 -11.88 -16.99 -6.70
N PRO A 42 -11.34 -18.16 -6.31
CA PRO A 42 -10.85 -18.38 -4.95
C PRO A 42 -9.44 -17.81 -4.71
N GLU A 43 -8.72 -17.39 -5.77
CA GLU A 43 -7.34 -16.95 -5.63
C GLU A 43 -7.23 -15.47 -5.28
N MET A 44 -6.30 -15.15 -4.38
CA MET A 44 -5.91 -13.78 -4.11
C MET A 44 -4.96 -13.32 -5.20
N ALA A 45 -5.44 -12.39 -6.04
CA ALA A 45 -4.69 -11.89 -7.18
C ALA A 45 -3.87 -10.64 -6.85
N GLY A 46 -4.23 -9.92 -5.80
CA GLY A 46 -3.50 -8.72 -5.40
C GLY A 46 -3.93 -8.22 -4.04
N CYS A 47 -3.12 -7.34 -3.48
CA CYS A 47 -3.42 -6.65 -2.23
C CYS A 47 -2.80 -5.27 -2.19
N ILE A 48 -3.34 -4.42 -1.33
CA ILE A 48 -2.80 -3.09 -1.02
C ILE A 48 -3.23 -2.76 0.40
N ALA A 49 -2.39 -2.02 1.13
CA ALA A 49 -2.72 -1.64 2.49
C ALA A 49 -2.58 -0.14 2.72
N LEU A 50 -3.40 0.36 3.62
CA LEU A 50 -3.30 1.69 4.20
C LEU A 50 -2.89 1.54 5.66
N GLU A 51 -1.86 2.26 6.08
CA GLU A 51 -1.52 2.41 7.48
C GLU A 51 -1.94 3.82 7.89
N VAL A 52 -2.98 3.93 8.70
CA VAL A 52 -3.66 5.20 8.97
C VAL A 52 -3.03 5.92 10.16
N HIS A 53 -2.70 7.20 9.97
CA HIS A 53 -2.10 8.09 10.97
C HIS A 53 -2.89 9.41 10.97
N GLY A 54 -4.08 9.41 11.57
CA GLY A 54 -4.94 10.60 11.57
C GLY A 54 -5.42 10.95 10.16
N GLN A 55 -5.06 12.14 9.68
CA GLN A 55 -5.42 12.60 8.34
C GLN A 55 -4.40 12.20 7.27
N ASP A 56 -3.37 11.47 7.66
CA ASP A 56 -2.34 10.96 6.76
C ASP A 56 -2.37 9.44 6.77
N ALA A 57 -1.95 8.82 5.69
CA ALA A 57 -1.80 7.38 5.63
C ALA A 57 -0.60 7.00 4.78
N LEU A 58 0.02 5.89 5.13
CA LEU A 58 1.06 5.26 4.32
C LEU A 58 0.42 4.19 3.47
N LEU A 59 0.58 4.31 2.15
CA LEU A 59 0.18 3.28 1.20
C LEU A 59 1.33 2.27 1.14
N ARG A 60 1.02 1.01 1.38
CA ARG A 60 2.05 -0.02 1.55
C ARG A 60 1.55 -1.39 1.11
N SER A 61 2.45 -2.36 1.11
CA SER A 61 2.11 -3.78 0.86
C SER A 61 1.30 -3.95 -0.43
N PHE A 62 1.70 -3.23 -1.47
CA PHE A 62 1.02 -3.23 -2.76
C PHE A 62 1.64 -4.30 -3.64
N ALA A 63 0.88 -5.34 -3.93
CA ALA A 63 1.35 -6.46 -4.72
C ALA A 63 0.26 -6.96 -5.65
N VAL A 64 0.65 -7.36 -6.86
CA VAL A 64 -0.20 -8.07 -7.80
C VAL A 64 0.52 -9.36 -8.17
N SER A 65 -0.19 -10.49 -8.07
CA SER A 65 0.36 -11.79 -8.44
C SER A 65 0.95 -11.74 -9.84
N PRO A 66 2.16 -12.28 -10.07
CA PRO A 66 2.78 -12.27 -11.41
C PRO A 66 1.86 -12.79 -12.51
N ALA A 67 1.09 -13.83 -12.22
CA ALA A 67 0.15 -14.42 -13.19
C ALA A 67 -1.01 -13.50 -13.55
N CYS A 68 -1.28 -12.49 -12.74
CA CYS A 68 -2.44 -11.59 -12.88
C CYS A 68 -2.04 -10.18 -13.34
N ARG A 69 -0.77 -9.93 -13.59
CA ARG A 69 -0.29 -8.62 -14.04
C ARG A 69 -0.75 -8.31 -15.46
N GLY A 70 -0.84 -7.01 -15.78
CA GLY A 70 -1.25 -6.56 -17.10
C GLY A 70 -2.74 -6.56 -17.35
N ARG A 71 -3.55 -6.74 -16.30
CA ARG A 71 -5.02 -6.77 -16.39
C ARG A 71 -5.70 -5.55 -15.76
N GLY A 72 -4.94 -4.54 -15.39
CA GLY A 72 -5.49 -3.34 -14.73
C GLY A 72 -5.80 -3.53 -13.25
N LEU A 73 -5.40 -4.63 -12.65
CA LEU A 73 -5.70 -4.95 -11.26
C LEU A 73 -5.01 -4.00 -10.29
N GLY A 74 -3.75 -3.65 -10.56
CA GLY A 74 -3.01 -2.69 -9.74
C GLY A 74 -3.68 -1.32 -9.70
N ALA A 75 -4.13 -0.83 -10.85
CA ALA A 75 -4.85 0.44 -10.94
C ALA A 75 -6.16 0.38 -10.16
N ALA A 76 -6.90 -0.71 -10.26
CA ALA A 76 -8.15 -0.90 -9.54
C ALA A 76 -7.95 -0.93 -8.03
N LEU A 77 -6.92 -1.62 -7.55
CA LEU A 77 -6.56 -1.66 -6.13
C LEU A 77 -6.17 -0.27 -5.62
N HIS A 78 -5.35 0.44 -6.36
CA HIS A 78 -4.94 1.80 -6.00
C HIS A 78 -6.15 2.73 -5.90
N GLU A 79 -7.02 2.70 -6.89
CA GLU A 79 -8.23 3.52 -6.91
C GLU A 79 -9.14 3.23 -5.71
N ARG A 80 -9.32 1.95 -5.39
CA ARG A 80 -10.11 1.55 -4.23
C ARG A 80 -9.47 2.00 -2.92
N ALA A 81 -8.13 1.93 -2.82
CA ALA A 81 -7.41 2.42 -1.64
C ALA A 81 -7.62 3.91 -1.43
N VAL A 82 -7.60 4.70 -2.51
CA VAL A 82 -7.88 6.14 -2.44
C VAL A 82 -9.31 6.40 -1.96
N GLU A 83 -10.29 5.65 -2.46
CA GLU A 83 -11.68 5.76 -2.00
C GLU A 83 -11.82 5.45 -0.51
N GLU A 84 -11.19 4.37 -0.05
CA GLU A 84 -11.21 3.98 1.36
C GLU A 84 -10.53 5.04 2.24
N ALA A 85 -9.42 5.59 1.78
CA ALA A 85 -8.72 6.64 2.50
C ALA A 85 -9.58 7.90 2.65
N ARG A 86 -10.28 8.30 1.59
CA ARG A 86 -11.22 9.43 1.64
C ARG A 86 -12.36 9.18 2.63
N ALA A 87 -12.89 7.96 2.65
CA ALA A 87 -13.93 7.59 3.58
C ALA A 87 -13.48 7.66 5.04
N LEU A 88 -12.17 7.51 5.30
CA LEU A 88 -11.55 7.63 6.62
C LEU A 88 -11.08 9.05 6.92
N ALA A 89 -11.44 10.03 6.10
CA ALA A 89 -11.02 11.42 6.23
C ALA A 89 -9.50 11.64 6.08
N VAL A 90 -8.81 10.73 5.43
CA VAL A 90 -7.41 10.89 5.07
C VAL A 90 -7.29 11.94 3.97
N ARG A 91 -6.35 12.85 4.11
CA ARG A 91 -6.13 13.94 3.15
C ARG A 91 -4.86 13.77 2.33
N ARG A 92 -3.88 13.06 2.87
CA ARG A 92 -2.61 12.82 2.18
C ARG A 92 -2.22 11.36 2.28
N LEU A 93 -1.79 10.81 1.15
CA LEU A 93 -1.20 9.48 1.09
C LEU A 93 0.30 9.62 0.90
N PHE A 94 1.06 8.82 1.61
CA PHE A 94 2.52 8.74 1.46
C PHE A 94 2.89 7.36 0.95
N LEU A 95 3.98 7.30 0.20
CA LEU A 95 4.46 6.07 -0.43
C LEU A 95 5.99 6.05 -0.34
N LEU A 96 6.53 4.90 0.01
CA LEU A 96 7.96 4.63 -0.06
C LEU A 96 8.21 3.64 -1.18
N THR A 97 9.09 3.97 -2.10
CA THR A 97 9.37 3.08 -3.22
C THR A 97 10.81 3.17 -3.71
N SER A 98 11.35 2.03 -4.12
CA SER A 98 12.62 1.94 -4.83
C SER A 98 12.43 1.44 -6.27
N THR A 99 11.22 1.02 -6.65
CA THR A 99 10.97 0.33 -7.93
C THR A 99 9.84 0.89 -8.77
N VAL A 100 8.86 1.57 -8.15
CA VAL A 100 7.64 2.01 -8.87
C VAL A 100 7.45 3.52 -8.87
N ARG A 101 8.53 4.28 -8.68
CA ARG A 101 8.49 5.74 -8.62
C ARG A 101 7.81 6.37 -9.85
N GLU A 102 8.15 5.92 -11.05
CA GLU A 102 7.57 6.45 -12.28
C GLU A 102 6.08 6.17 -12.39
N ARG A 103 5.66 4.96 -12.00
CA ARG A 103 4.25 4.58 -12.01
C ARG A 103 3.46 5.42 -10.99
N ALA A 104 4.00 5.63 -9.81
CA ALA A 104 3.39 6.47 -8.80
C ALA A 104 3.27 7.92 -9.26
N ALA A 105 4.30 8.45 -9.91
CA ALA A 105 4.28 9.81 -10.48
C ALA A 105 3.16 9.96 -11.52
N ARG A 106 2.95 8.96 -12.36
CA ARG A 106 1.85 8.97 -13.34
C ARG A 106 0.48 8.94 -12.67
N SER A 107 0.39 8.43 -11.46
CA SER A 107 -0.84 8.40 -10.66
C SER A 107 -1.04 9.68 -9.85
N GLY A 108 -0.16 10.67 -9.99
CA GLY A 108 -0.28 11.96 -9.33
C GLY A 108 0.59 12.13 -8.08
N PHE A 109 1.34 11.11 -7.68
CA PHE A 109 2.27 11.24 -6.56
C PHE A 109 3.44 12.16 -6.94
N GLU A 110 3.87 12.96 -5.97
CA GLU A 110 5.00 13.85 -6.10
C GLU A 110 6.10 13.45 -5.12
N ASP A 111 7.37 13.63 -5.53
CA ASP A 111 8.49 13.43 -4.62
C ASP A 111 8.45 14.42 -3.47
N VAL A 112 8.72 13.94 -2.27
CA VAL A 112 8.88 14.79 -1.09
C VAL A 112 10.15 14.36 -0.33
N PRO A 113 10.83 15.31 0.36
CA PRO A 113 11.94 14.93 1.22
C PRO A 113 11.44 14.09 2.41
N ARG A 114 12.32 13.25 2.94
CA ARG A 114 11.96 12.39 4.09
C ARG A 114 11.44 13.22 5.27
N GLU A 115 12.00 14.40 5.47
CA GLU A 115 11.63 15.30 6.56
C GLU A 115 10.17 15.81 6.45
N ALA A 116 9.62 15.81 5.24
CA ALA A 116 8.23 16.23 5.01
C ALA A 116 7.21 15.14 5.34
N VAL A 117 7.65 13.89 5.52
CA VAL A 117 6.79 12.78 5.90
C VAL A 117 6.46 12.93 7.39
N PRO A 118 5.20 12.77 7.81
CA PRO A 118 4.83 12.88 9.22
C PRO A 118 5.64 11.97 10.13
N ALA A 119 5.97 12.46 11.33
CA ALA A 119 6.80 11.71 12.28
C ALA A 119 6.19 10.35 12.63
N SER A 120 4.87 10.27 12.79
CA SER A 120 4.19 9.01 13.10
C SER A 120 4.43 7.94 12.02
N ILE A 121 4.49 8.34 10.75
CA ILE A 121 4.80 7.41 9.65
C ILE A 121 6.28 7.06 9.66
N ARG A 122 7.17 8.04 9.85
CA ARG A 122 8.63 7.81 9.89
C ARG A 122 9.04 6.88 11.02
N GLU A 123 8.31 6.89 12.13
CA GLU A 123 8.57 6.02 13.28
C GLU A 123 8.00 4.62 13.11
N GLY A 124 7.18 4.39 12.08
CA GLY A 124 6.61 3.08 11.81
C GLY A 124 7.63 2.09 11.27
N ALA A 125 7.35 0.80 11.41
CA ALA A 125 8.24 -0.28 10.99
C ALA A 125 8.55 -0.23 9.50
N GLN A 126 7.56 0.03 8.67
CA GLN A 126 7.73 0.10 7.21
C GLN A 126 8.79 1.13 6.83
N PHE A 127 8.71 2.32 7.42
CA PHE A 127 9.62 3.42 7.10
C PHE A 127 11.00 3.23 7.72
N GLY A 128 11.02 2.94 9.03
CA GLY A 128 12.27 2.95 9.80
C GLY A 128 13.07 1.66 9.70
N LEU A 129 12.42 0.50 9.54
CA LEU A 129 13.04 -0.81 9.65
C LEU A 129 13.05 -1.61 8.36
N LEU A 130 12.00 -1.50 7.54
CA LEU A 130 11.80 -2.39 6.40
C LEU A 130 12.14 -1.77 5.06
N CYS A 131 12.18 -0.44 4.94
CA CYS A 131 12.53 0.23 3.70
C CYS A 131 13.95 0.77 3.72
N PRO A 132 14.73 0.61 2.63
CA PRO A 132 16.06 1.19 2.54
C PRO A 132 16.02 2.72 2.66
N ALA A 133 17.09 3.30 3.21
CA ALA A 133 17.22 4.75 3.28
C ALA A 133 17.23 5.43 1.91
N THR A 134 17.51 4.67 0.86
CA THR A 134 17.53 5.15 -0.53
C THR A 134 16.17 5.15 -1.20
N SER A 135 15.11 4.62 -0.54
CA SER A 135 13.76 4.65 -1.09
C SER A 135 13.29 6.08 -1.29
N ALA A 136 12.63 6.34 -2.41
CA ALA A 136 11.97 7.61 -2.66
C ALA A 136 10.75 7.75 -1.76
N CYS A 137 10.55 8.94 -1.21
CA CYS A 137 9.33 9.29 -0.49
C CYS A 137 8.44 10.08 -1.43
N MET A 138 7.18 9.72 -1.51
CA MET A 138 6.23 10.35 -2.41
C MET A 138 4.92 10.65 -1.68
N GLN A 139 4.19 11.66 -2.16
CA GLN A 139 2.95 12.12 -1.54
C GLN A 139 1.88 12.34 -2.60
N LEU A 140 0.64 12.02 -2.26
CA LEU A 140 -0.55 12.33 -3.06
C LEU A 140 -1.58 13.00 -2.15
N ARG A 141 -2.06 14.17 -2.54
CA ARG A 141 -3.17 14.84 -1.85
C ARG A 141 -4.49 14.32 -2.41
N ILE A 142 -5.39 13.90 -1.54
CA ILE A 142 -6.70 13.35 -1.91
C ILE A 142 -7.88 14.06 -1.25
N GLY A 143 -7.61 15.02 -0.39
CA GLY A 143 -8.66 15.76 0.29
C GLY A 143 -8.37 17.21 0.46
#